data_676dec6caf9723f274bbce20028e3a23
#
_entry.id   676dec6caf9723f274bbce20028e3a23
#
_cell.length_a   1.000
_cell.length_b   1.000
_cell.length_c   1.000
_cell.angle_alpha   90.00
_cell.angle_beta   90.00
_cell.angle_gamma   90.00
#
_symmetry.space_group_name_H-M   'P 1'
#
loop_
_entity.id
_entity.type
_entity.pdbx_description
1 polymer ?
#
loop_
_entity_poly.entity_id
_entity_poly.type
_entity_poly.pdbx_seq_one_letter_code
_entity_poly.pdbx_strand_id
1 'polypeptide(L)'
;MAKQLDDVVFGGIYEYFRTDNDEIVYRGSTEQDTVEDADNYHRNGHTFTVHLPESKGGRGWKYSWTVFRSNLRRKFGEKLEIGWLEQPREMTREELLVLERERIQEAQALGQCYLNHSDDPLRDWKKFRGK
;
A
#
# COMPACT_ATOMS: atom_id res chain seq x y z
N MET A 1 8.79 11.72 -19.78
CA MET A 1 8.09 12.81 -19.07
C MET A 1 7.80 12.42 -17.62
N ALA A 2 7.86 13.39 -16.74
CA ALA A 2 7.55 13.13 -15.34
C ALA A 2 6.05 12.81 -15.18
N LYS A 3 5.74 11.89 -14.27
CA LYS A 3 4.36 11.55 -13.94
C LYS A 3 3.69 12.71 -13.23
N GLN A 4 2.44 12.98 -13.56
CA GLN A 4 1.67 14.08 -13.00
C GLN A 4 0.43 13.54 -12.27
N LEU A 5 -0.06 14.35 -11.31
CA LEU A 5 -1.26 13.99 -10.56
C LEU A 5 -2.53 13.98 -11.42
N ASP A 6 -2.57 14.82 -12.46
CA ASP A 6 -3.73 14.88 -13.36
C ASP A 6 -3.67 13.86 -14.50
N ASP A 7 -2.61 13.05 -14.58
CA ASP A 7 -2.54 11.98 -15.56
C ASP A 7 -3.67 10.98 -15.31
N VAL A 8 -4.34 10.58 -16.40
CA VAL A 8 -5.33 9.50 -16.34
C VAL A 8 -4.60 8.17 -16.32
N VAL A 9 -4.91 7.35 -15.35
CA VAL A 9 -4.30 6.03 -15.16
C VAL A 9 -5.38 4.97 -15.02
N PHE A 10 -5.01 3.72 -15.22
CA PHE A 10 -5.88 2.59 -14.92
C PHE A 10 -5.41 2.03 -13.58
N GLY A 11 -6.11 2.41 -12.50
CA GLY A 11 -5.64 2.15 -11.15
C GLY A 11 -6.64 1.43 -10.27
N GLY A 12 -6.13 0.62 -9.36
CA GLY A 12 -6.94 -0.12 -8.38
C GLY A 12 -6.32 -0.09 -7.00
N ILE A 13 -7.06 -0.58 -6.03
CA ILE A 13 -6.62 -0.72 -4.64
C ILE A 13 -6.53 -2.20 -4.31
N TYR A 14 -5.34 -2.65 -3.91
CA TYR A 14 -5.14 -4.03 -3.47
C TYR A 14 -4.96 -4.06 -1.95
N GLU A 15 -5.12 -5.25 -1.38
CA GLU A 15 -4.83 -5.46 0.03
C GLU A 15 -4.19 -6.82 0.26
N TYR A 16 -3.30 -6.87 1.25
CA TYR A 16 -2.83 -8.12 1.83
C TYR A 16 -3.66 -8.40 3.07
N PHE A 17 -4.18 -9.61 3.18
CA PHE A 17 -5.02 -9.98 4.30
C PHE A 17 -4.70 -11.40 4.75
N ARG A 18 -5.09 -11.70 5.98
CA ARG A 18 -4.91 -13.03 6.56
C ARG A 18 -6.17 -13.85 6.32
N THR A 19 -5.98 -15.09 5.88
CA THR A 19 -7.09 -15.98 5.59
C THR A 19 -7.66 -16.64 6.84
N ASP A 20 -6.89 -16.64 7.96
CA ASP A 20 -7.32 -17.29 9.20
C ASP A 20 -8.24 -16.40 10.07
N ASN A 21 -8.19 -15.08 9.92
CA ASN A 21 -8.97 -14.16 10.75
C ASN A 21 -9.46 -12.94 10.01
N ASP A 22 -9.28 -12.88 8.69
CA ASP A 22 -9.67 -11.75 7.81
C ASP A 22 -9.01 -10.41 8.17
N GLU A 23 -7.94 -10.43 8.97
CA GLU A 23 -7.21 -9.20 9.31
C GLU A 23 -6.57 -8.59 8.08
N ILE A 24 -6.80 -7.30 7.87
CA ILE A 24 -6.17 -6.54 6.79
C ILE A 24 -4.79 -6.10 7.28
N VAL A 25 -3.76 -6.56 6.58
CA VAL A 25 -2.36 -6.32 6.96
C VAL A 25 -1.81 -5.06 6.32
N TYR A 26 -2.18 -4.82 5.06
CA TYR A 26 -1.64 -3.73 4.26
C TYR A 26 -2.58 -3.41 3.10
N ARG A 27 -2.75 -2.12 2.79
CA ARG A 27 -3.49 -1.66 1.61
C ARG A 27 -2.61 -0.74 0.79
N GLY A 28 -2.70 -0.84 -0.53
CA GLY A 28 -1.96 0.02 -1.43
C GLY A 28 -2.68 0.22 -2.74
N SER A 29 -2.23 1.21 -3.51
CA SER A 29 -2.72 1.43 -4.86
C SER A 29 -1.70 0.96 -5.88
N THR A 30 -2.18 0.64 -7.07
CA THR A 30 -1.33 0.20 -8.16
C THR A 30 -1.90 0.67 -9.49
N GLU A 31 -1.00 0.87 -10.45
CA GLU A 31 -1.37 1.10 -11.85
C GLU A 31 -1.15 -0.16 -12.68
N GLN A 32 -0.96 -1.30 -12.01
CA GLN A 32 -0.80 -2.60 -12.65
C GLN A 32 -2.17 -3.25 -12.87
N ASP A 33 -2.26 -4.11 -13.87
CA ASP A 33 -3.54 -4.72 -14.27
C ASP A 33 -3.94 -5.91 -13.41
N THR A 34 -2.97 -6.56 -12.76
CA THR A 34 -3.22 -7.78 -11.97
C THR A 34 -2.66 -7.64 -10.56
N VAL A 35 -3.22 -8.42 -9.62
CA VAL A 35 -2.70 -8.44 -8.26
C VAL A 35 -1.30 -9.03 -8.20
N GLU A 36 -0.98 -9.96 -9.09
CA GLU A 36 0.36 -10.55 -9.17
C GLU A 36 1.40 -9.49 -9.53
N ASP A 37 1.08 -8.63 -10.49
CA ASP A 37 1.97 -7.53 -10.87
C ASP A 37 2.04 -6.48 -9.77
N ALA A 38 0.94 -6.20 -9.08
CA ALA A 38 0.94 -5.29 -7.94
C ALA A 38 1.82 -5.83 -6.81
N ASP A 39 1.77 -7.14 -6.55
CA ASP A 39 2.60 -7.81 -5.56
C ASP A 39 4.09 -7.70 -5.90
N ASN A 40 4.43 -7.79 -7.18
CA ASN A 40 5.82 -7.81 -7.63
C ASN A 40 6.41 -6.41 -7.90
N TYR A 41 5.58 -5.38 -8.00
CA TYR A 41 6.04 -4.06 -8.40
C TYR A 41 5.65 -3.00 -7.38
N HIS A 42 6.65 -2.26 -6.91
CA HIS A 42 6.44 -1.06 -6.11
C HIS A 42 6.69 0.17 -6.97
N ARG A 43 5.69 1.03 -7.10
CA ARG A 43 5.67 2.17 -8.00
C ARG A 43 6.93 3.02 -7.97
N ASN A 44 7.44 3.29 -6.78
CA ASN A 44 8.52 4.25 -6.60
C ASN A 44 9.90 3.61 -6.58
N GLY A 45 10.00 2.30 -6.38
CA GLY A 45 11.28 1.63 -6.27
C GLY A 45 12.14 2.10 -5.10
N HIS A 46 11.58 2.88 -4.19
CA HIS A 46 12.31 3.47 -3.06
C HIS A 46 12.11 2.67 -1.79
N THR A 47 13.01 2.89 -0.84
CA THR A 47 12.82 2.39 0.51
C THR A 47 11.74 3.23 1.21
N PHE A 48 11.07 2.62 2.14
CA PHE A 48 10.07 3.31 2.96
C PHE A 48 10.21 2.86 4.42
N THR A 49 9.66 3.66 5.33
CA THR A 49 9.71 3.36 6.76
C THR A 49 8.35 2.86 7.22
N VAL A 50 8.34 1.70 7.86
CA VAL A 50 7.15 1.18 8.52
C VAL A 50 7.21 1.58 9.98
N HIS A 51 6.18 2.27 10.46
CA HIS A 51 6.05 2.66 11.84
C HIS A 51 5.10 1.72 12.56
N LEU A 52 5.61 1.00 13.53
CA LEU A 52 4.78 0.12 14.33
C LEU A 52 4.16 0.90 15.50
N PRO A 53 2.91 0.57 15.90
CA PRO A 53 2.35 1.14 17.12
C PRO A 53 3.17 0.68 18.34
N GLU A 54 3.10 1.42 19.44
CA GLU A 54 3.87 1.10 20.65
C GLU A 54 3.63 -0.32 21.13
N SER A 55 2.41 -0.81 21.02
CA SER A 55 2.04 -2.19 21.37
C SER A 55 2.77 -3.24 20.52
N LYS A 56 3.37 -2.82 19.41
CA LYS A 56 4.13 -3.67 18.49
C LYS A 56 5.62 -3.31 18.45
N GLY A 57 6.10 -2.52 19.40
CA GLY A 57 7.51 -2.16 19.50
C GLY A 57 7.86 -0.71 19.19
N GLY A 58 6.96 0.06 18.59
CA GLY A 58 7.10 1.50 18.37
C GLY A 58 8.23 1.95 17.46
N ARG A 59 8.91 1.04 16.76
CA ARG A 59 10.06 1.38 15.93
C ARG A 59 9.68 1.63 14.49
N GLY A 60 10.40 2.57 13.86
CA GLY A 60 10.38 2.73 12.41
C GLY A 60 11.48 1.88 11.80
N TRP A 61 11.13 1.07 10.83
CA TRP A 61 12.07 0.24 10.08
C TRP A 61 12.02 0.63 8.60
N LYS A 62 13.20 0.74 7.98
CA LYS A 62 13.31 1.02 6.56
C LYS A 62 13.35 -0.28 5.77
N TYR A 63 12.54 -0.34 4.73
CA TYR A 63 12.47 -1.51 3.85
C TYR A 63 12.46 -1.09 2.39
N SER A 64 13.07 -1.91 1.52
CA SER A 64 12.71 -1.93 0.11
C SER A 64 11.42 -2.75 -0.01
N TRP A 65 10.70 -2.58 -1.09
CA TRP A 65 9.47 -3.37 -1.32
C TRP A 65 9.74 -4.87 -1.27
N THR A 66 10.84 -5.31 -1.89
CA THR A 66 11.23 -6.72 -1.91
C THR A 66 11.42 -7.27 -0.49
N VAL A 67 12.14 -6.53 0.35
CA VAL A 67 12.39 -6.95 1.73
C VAL A 67 11.10 -6.96 2.55
N PHE A 68 10.29 -5.93 2.41
CA PHE A 68 9.01 -5.83 3.10
C PHE A 68 8.11 -7.01 2.74
N ARG A 69 7.99 -7.32 1.45
CA ARG A 69 7.19 -8.43 0.95
C ARG A 69 7.68 -9.78 1.48
N SER A 70 9.00 -9.98 1.48
CA SER A 70 9.60 -11.20 2.03
C SER A 70 9.30 -11.35 3.51
N ASN A 71 9.36 -10.27 4.27
CA ASN A 71 9.05 -10.28 5.70
C ASN A 71 7.58 -10.61 5.96
N LEU A 72 6.67 -10.08 5.14
CA LEU A 72 5.24 -10.41 5.24
C LEU A 72 5.01 -11.91 5.03
N ARG A 73 5.62 -12.46 3.99
CA ARG A 73 5.46 -13.89 3.66
C ARG A 73 6.06 -14.78 4.72
N ARG A 74 7.20 -14.39 5.29
CA ARG A 74 7.83 -15.15 6.38
C ARG A 74 6.98 -15.13 7.64
N LYS A 75 6.39 -13.97 7.96
CA LYS A 75 5.59 -13.81 9.17
C LYS A 75 4.26 -14.53 9.10
N PHE A 76 3.56 -14.44 7.97
CA PHE A 76 2.20 -14.95 7.84
C PHE A 76 2.08 -16.25 7.05
N GLY A 77 3.11 -16.57 6.24
CA GLY A 77 3.16 -17.83 5.50
C GLY A 77 1.98 -18.02 4.56
N GLU A 78 1.39 -19.21 4.60
CA GLU A 78 0.25 -19.57 3.76
C GLU A 78 -1.03 -18.83 4.13
N LYS A 79 -1.05 -18.15 5.25
CA LYS A 79 -2.22 -17.39 5.71
C LYS A 79 -2.30 -16.00 5.10
N LEU A 80 -1.31 -15.62 4.31
CA LEU A 80 -1.30 -14.32 3.63
C LEU A 80 -1.83 -14.46 2.22
N GLU A 81 -2.78 -13.62 1.84
CA GLU A 81 -3.24 -13.52 0.48
C GLU A 81 -3.30 -12.06 0.04
N ILE A 82 -3.25 -11.83 -1.26
CA ILE A 82 -3.43 -10.52 -1.87
C ILE A 82 -4.67 -10.56 -2.76
N GLY A 83 -5.46 -9.50 -2.73
CA GLY A 83 -6.64 -9.40 -3.58
C GLY A 83 -6.98 -7.96 -3.89
N TRP A 84 -7.92 -7.76 -4.80
CA TRP A 84 -8.44 -6.44 -5.09
C TRP A 84 -9.47 -6.04 -4.04
N LEU A 85 -9.24 -4.88 -3.42
CA LEU A 85 -10.28 -4.20 -2.66
C LEU A 85 -11.17 -3.42 -3.62
N GLU A 86 -10.53 -2.73 -4.59
CA GLU A 86 -11.24 -2.07 -5.67
C GLU A 86 -10.55 -2.43 -6.98
N GLN A 87 -11.32 -2.96 -7.92
CA GLN A 87 -10.85 -3.38 -9.22
C GLN A 87 -10.25 -2.19 -9.97
N PRO A 88 -9.21 -2.42 -10.79
CA PRO A 88 -8.64 -1.34 -11.59
C PRO A 88 -9.69 -0.69 -12.50
N ARG A 89 -9.67 0.63 -12.53
CA ARG A 89 -10.53 1.43 -13.40
C ARG A 89 -9.86 2.74 -13.75
N GLU A 90 -10.35 3.40 -14.76
CA GLU A 90 -9.81 4.67 -15.21
C GLU A 90 -10.10 5.78 -14.22
N MET A 91 -9.07 6.52 -13.84
CA MET A 91 -9.16 7.67 -12.93
C MET A 91 -7.89 8.49 -13.04
N THR A 92 -7.87 9.70 -12.48
CA THR A 92 -6.62 10.44 -12.39
C THR A 92 -5.73 9.84 -11.30
N ARG A 93 -4.43 10.07 -11.41
CA ARG A 93 -3.50 9.60 -10.35
C ARG A 93 -3.83 10.22 -9.01
N GLU A 94 -4.25 11.49 -8.99
CA GLU A 94 -4.67 12.14 -7.74
C GLU A 94 -5.85 11.43 -7.12
N GLU A 95 -6.87 11.10 -7.92
CA GLU A 95 -8.04 10.34 -7.44
C GLU A 95 -7.62 8.98 -6.86
N LEU A 96 -6.68 8.31 -7.52
CA LEU A 96 -6.17 7.03 -7.05
C LEU A 96 -5.50 7.15 -5.68
N LEU A 97 -4.66 8.16 -5.51
CA LEU A 97 -3.94 8.39 -4.25
C LEU A 97 -4.88 8.83 -3.13
N VAL A 98 -5.91 9.63 -3.44
CA VAL A 98 -6.95 9.98 -2.47
C VAL A 98 -7.74 8.75 -2.03
N LEU A 99 -8.08 7.90 -2.99
CA LEU A 99 -8.82 6.66 -2.71
C LEU A 99 -7.98 5.73 -1.83
N GLU A 100 -6.71 5.59 -2.15
CA GLU A 100 -5.77 4.80 -1.33
C GLU A 100 -5.73 5.33 0.10
N ARG A 101 -5.59 6.63 0.28
CA ARG A 101 -5.58 7.28 1.60
C ARG A 101 -6.85 6.95 2.38
N GLU A 102 -7.99 7.10 1.75
CA GLU A 102 -9.28 6.83 2.40
C GLU A 102 -9.38 5.38 2.86
N ARG A 103 -8.95 4.44 2.02
CA ARG A 103 -9.04 3.01 2.34
C ARG A 103 -8.05 2.61 3.45
N ILE A 104 -6.86 3.20 3.47
CA ILE A 104 -5.90 2.98 4.55
C ILE A 104 -6.46 3.52 5.87
N GLN A 105 -6.95 4.75 5.87
CA GLN A 105 -7.44 5.39 7.09
C GLN A 105 -8.69 4.71 7.64
N GLU A 106 -9.58 4.22 6.78
CA GLU A 106 -10.72 3.42 7.22
C GLU A 106 -10.27 2.17 7.97
N ALA A 107 -9.29 1.45 7.43
CA ALA A 107 -8.79 0.24 8.07
C ALA A 107 -8.06 0.58 9.37
N GLN A 108 -7.27 1.64 9.40
CA GLN A 108 -6.55 2.05 10.61
C GLN A 108 -7.49 2.48 11.73
N ALA A 109 -8.63 3.08 11.39
CA ALA A 109 -9.66 3.44 12.37
C ALA A 109 -10.24 2.19 13.05
N LEU A 110 -10.15 1.02 12.40
CA LEU A 110 -10.57 -0.27 12.95
C LEU A 110 -9.40 -1.04 13.56
N GLY A 111 -8.25 -0.41 13.74
CA GLY A 111 -7.06 -1.04 14.31
C GLY A 111 -6.31 -1.96 13.36
N GLN A 112 -6.57 -1.88 12.06
CA GLN A 112 -5.93 -2.70 11.05
C GLN A 112 -4.93 -1.90 10.21
N CYS A 113 -4.26 -2.53 9.24
CA CYS A 113 -3.26 -1.91 8.38
C CYS A 113 -2.12 -1.24 9.14
N TYR A 114 -1.72 -1.79 10.28
CA TYR A 114 -0.65 -1.21 11.07
C TYR A 114 0.72 -1.30 10.38
N LEU A 115 0.84 -2.11 9.33
CA LEU A 115 2.09 -2.23 8.56
C LEU A 115 2.16 -1.27 7.37
N ASN A 116 1.12 -0.48 7.12
CA ASN A 116 1.20 0.54 6.09
C ASN A 116 2.26 1.57 6.48
N HIS A 117 3.18 1.84 5.55
CA HIS A 117 4.29 2.78 5.77
C HIS A 117 3.83 4.23 5.81
N SER A 118 2.65 4.51 5.29
CA SER A 118 2.07 5.85 5.28
C SER A 118 0.55 5.75 5.32
N ASP A 119 -0.08 6.73 5.97
CA ASP A 119 -1.52 6.87 6.00
C ASP A 119 -2.03 7.86 4.94
N ASP A 120 -1.11 8.55 4.24
CA ASP A 120 -1.46 9.57 3.26
C ASP A 120 -0.53 9.55 2.05
N PRO A 121 -0.81 8.66 1.09
CA PRO A 121 0.01 8.56 -0.13
C PRO A 121 0.03 9.83 -0.98
N LEU A 122 -1.04 10.62 -0.95
CA LEU A 122 -1.07 11.87 -1.70
C LEU A 122 -0.09 12.90 -1.13
N ARG A 123 -0.03 13.00 0.20
CA ARG A 123 0.96 13.84 0.87
C ARG A 123 2.38 13.41 0.50
N ASP A 124 2.62 12.10 0.50
CA ASP A 124 3.94 11.56 0.18
C ASP A 124 4.30 11.83 -1.28
N TRP A 125 3.36 11.69 -2.19
CA TRP A 125 3.59 12.02 -3.59
C TRP A 125 4.03 13.48 -3.74
N LYS A 126 3.29 14.40 -3.12
CA LYS A 126 3.60 15.84 -3.19
C LYS A 126 4.96 16.15 -2.59
N LYS A 127 5.32 15.46 -1.50
CA LYS A 127 6.61 15.65 -0.83
C LYS A 127 7.79 15.22 -1.71
N PHE A 128 7.66 14.07 -2.38
CA PHE A 128 8.78 13.49 -3.14
C PHE A 128 8.82 13.93 -4.60
N ARG A 129 7.70 14.30 -5.18
CA ARG A 129 7.60 14.60 -6.60
C ARG A 129 7.25 16.04 -6.92
N GLY A 130 6.82 16.80 -5.95
CA GLY A 130 6.50 18.22 -6.09
C GLY A 130 7.72 19.15 -6.03
N LYS A 131 8.91 18.59 -5.97
CA LYS A 131 10.15 19.37 -5.88
C LYS A 131 10.74 19.61 -7.25
#